data_8c7646705acdb1ec723360a4d1bec62a
#
_entry.id   8c7646705acdb1ec723360a4d1bec62a
#
_cell.length_a   1.000
_cell.length_b   1.000
_cell.length_c   1.000
_cell.angle_alpha   90.00
_cell.angle_beta   90.00
_cell.angle_gamma   90.00
#
_symmetry.space_group_name_H-M   'P 1'
#
loop_
_entity.id
_entity.type
_entity.pdbx_description
1 polymer ?
#
loop_
_entity_poly.entity_id
_entity_poly.type
_entity_poly.pdbx_seq_one_letter_code
_entity_poly.pdbx_strand_id
1 'polypeptide(L)'
;MILDMKNKLNNSIKIIIALIISVVCLSYALKNFNYTLFVNSLKNANYSYLVVSVLFLIFIIFLRSIRWRFLFIKEINVNDLYKSQLIGYMGNNILPLRLGELLKAYYLEKKSKISKYEVIGTVILERVLDLIGLVLLFFILVNFSFFELIDSIYITIIYSILIFTLASIFISYKLNKKKKFKGKNNILLIFNDVISGFSSIDKSNFLLSILYSILIWISYAVVVFLVQESMYLDLNFIQCVLVLFISSIVLMVPSMPGNIGTFEGAVVYTLLLFGIEDNFGFAFILHAVSFIPYTLLGLYYLIKERYIFKNE
;
A
#
# COMPACT_ATOMS: atom_id res chain seq x y z
N MET A 1 -11.36 -29.39 -16.68
CA MET A 1 -12.75 -28.98 -16.46
C MET A 1 -13.11 -28.89 -14.97
N ILE A 2 -13.02 -29.95 -14.15
CA ILE A 2 -13.37 -29.90 -12.70
C ILE A 2 -12.42 -29.00 -11.90
N LEU A 3 -11.13 -29.02 -12.15
CA LEU A 3 -10.12 -28.13 -11.52
C LEU A 3 -10.33 -26.66 -11.91
N ASP A 4 -10.71 -26.38 -13.18
CA ASP A 4 -11.01 -25.02 -13.63
C ASP A 4 -12.31 -24.48 -13.02
N MET A 5 -13.32 -25.35 -12.86
CA MET A 5 -14.56 -24.99 -12.16
C MET A 5 -14.31 -24.69 -10.69
N LYS A 6 -13.48 -25.48 -10.01
CA LYS A 6 -13.13 -25.28 -8.59
C LYS A 6 -12.32 -23.99 -8.40
N ASN A 7 -11.41 -23.67 -9.32
CA ASN A 7 -10.65 -22.40 -9.29
C ASN A 7 -11.55 -21.19 -9.57
N LYS A 8 -12.46 -21.30 -10.54
CA LYS A 8 -13.46 -20.26 -10.84
C LYS A 8 -14.39 -20.00 -9.65
N LEU A 9 -14.91 -21.06 -9.01
CA LEU A 9 -15.77 -20.96 -7.85
C LEU A 9 -15.03 -20.32 -6.66
N ASN A 10 -13.78 -20.70 -6.42
CA ASN A 10 -12.96 -20.15 -5.34
C ASN A 10 -12.66 -18.64 -5.56
N ASN A 11 -12.44 -18.22 -6.79
CA ASN A 11 -12.25 -16.80 -7.12
C ASN A 11 -13.55 -16.00 -6.98
N SER A 12 -14.70 -16.57 -7.38
CA SER A 12 -16.00 -15.91 -7.20
C SER A 12 -16.34 -15.73 -5.72
N ILE A 13 -16.07 -16.72 -4.88
CA ILE A 13 -16.27 -16.63 -3.42
C ILE A 13 -15.39 -15.50 -2.83
N LYS A 14 -14.13 -15.41 -3.21
CA LYS A 14 -13.24 -14.33 -2.74
C LYS A 14 -13.75 -12.94 -3.12
N ILE A 15 -14.25 -12.78 -4.35
CA ILE A 15 -14.83 -11.51 -4.82
C ILE A 15 -16.10 -11.18 -4.03
N ILE A 16 -16.97 -12.15 -3.77
CA ILE A 16 -18.19 -11.96 -2.98
C ILE A 16 -17.84 -11.55 -1.55
N ILE A 17 -16.89 -12.22 -0.90
CA ILE A 17 -16.43 -11.87 0.45
C ILE A 17 -15.87 -10.45 0.47
N ALA A 18 -15.03 -10.09 -0.49
CA ALA A 18 -14.47 -8.74 -0.60
C ALA A 18 -15.55 -7.67 -0.77
N LEU A 19 -16.58 -7.97 -1.56
CA LEU A 19 -17.73 -7.10 -1.78
C LEU A 19 -18.56 -6.93 -0.50
N ILE A 20 -18.84 -8.02 0.22
CA ILE A 20 -19.58 -7.98 1.49
C ILE A 20 -18.81 -7.12 2.50
N ILE A 21 -17.51 -7.36 2.69
CA ILE A 21 -16.68 -6.57 3.60
C ILE A 21 -16.76 -5.08 3.25
N SER A 22 -16.58 -4.74 1.98
CA SER A 22 -16.62 -3.35 1.51
C SER A 22 -17.99 -2.69 1.75
N VAL A 23 -19.07 -3.40 1.46
CA VAL A 23 -20.44 -2.89 1.70
C VAL A 23 -20.70 -2.67 3.19
N VAL A 24 -20.29 -3.60 4.04
CA VAL A 24 -20.44 -3.46 5.51
C VAL A 24 -19.62 -2.26 6.01
N CYS A 25 -18.36 -2.12 5.58
CA CYS A 25 -17.54 -0.98 5.98
C CYS A 25 -18.10 0.36 5.46
N LEU A 26 -18.59 0.39 4.22
CA LEU A 26 -19.21 1.60 3.65
C LEU A 26 -20.51 1.95 4.38
N SER A 27 -21.36 0.96 4.68
CA SER A 27 -22.58 1.17 5.45
C SER A 27 -22.27 1.71 6.85
N TYR A 28 -21.20 1.23 7.47
CA TYR A 28 -20.72 1.77 8.74
C TYR A 28 -20.26 3.22 8.60
N ALA A 29 -19.47 3.53 7.57
CA ALA A 29 -18.97 4.88 7.31
C ALA A 29 -20.10 5.89 7.02
N LEU A 30 -21.21 5.42 6.43
CA LEU A 30 -22.38 6.24 6.09
C LEU A 30 -23.46 6.23 7.16
N LYS A 31 -23.26 5.58 8.33
CA LYS A 31 -24.28 5.44 9.37
C LYS A 31 -24.87 6.78 9.84
N ASN A 32 -24.01 7.79 10.00
CA ASN A 32 -24.37 9.14 10.44
C ASN A 32 -24.19 10.15 9.28
N PHE A 33 -24.27 9.72 8.02
CA PHE A 33 -24.01 10.56 6.87
C PHE A 33 -25.05 11.70 6.76
N ASN A 34 -24.55 12.93 6.75
CA ASN A 34 -25.33 14.12 6.51
C ASN A 34 -24.91 14.78 5.18
N TYR A 35 -25.81 14.74 4.21
CA TYR A 35 -25.56 15.29 2.87
C TYR A 35 -25.17 16.78 2.89
N THR A 36 -25.86 17.57 3.71
CA THR A 36 -25.58 19.02 3.79
C THR A 36 -24.19 19.30 4.35
N LEU A 37 -23.81 18.59 5.42
CA LEU A 37 -22.46 18.69 6.01
C LEU A 37 -21.40 18.22 5.03
N PHE A 38 -21.62 17.12 4.33
CA PHE A 38 -20.72 16.62 3.29
C PHE A 38 -20.49 17.65 2.17
N VAL A 39 -21.56 18.21 1.60
CA VAL A 39 -21.44 19.23 0.55
C VAL A 39 -20.74 20.49 1.05
N ASN A 40 -21.06 20.93 2.26
CA ASN A 40 -20.43 22.10 2.87
C ASN A 40 -18.94 21.85 3.14
N SER A 41 -18.55 20.68 3.63
CA SER A 41 -17.14 20.34 3.83
C SER A 41 -16.35 20.36 2.53
N LEU A 42 -16.94 19.87 1.42
CA LEU A 42 -16.32 19.96 0.09
C LEU A 42 -16.20 21.41 -0.39
N LYS A 43 -17.27 22.22 -0.24
CA LYS A 43 -17.25 23.62 -0.70
C LYS A 43 -16.27 24.50 0.07
N ASN A 44 -16.14 24.26 1.36
CA ASN A 44 -15.30 25.07 2.26
C ASN A 44 -13.85 24.56 2.34
N ALA A 45 -13.53 23.43 1.71
CA ALA A 45 -12.19 22.88 1.73
C ALA A 45 -11.19 23.86 1.08
N ASN A 46 -10.01 24.00 1.69
CA ASN A 46 -8.91 24.74 1.11
C ASN A 46 -8.18 23.90 0.07
N TYR A 47 -8.54 24.09 -1.18
CA TYR A 47 -8.00 23.31 -2.30
C TYR A 47 -6.48 23.46 -2.50
N SER A 48 -5.86 24.54 -2.00
CA SER A 48 -4.40 24.70 -2.08
C SER A 48 -3.68 23.58 -1.32
N TYR A 49 -4.15 23.19 -0.14
CA TYR A 49 -3.59 22.06 0.60
C TYR A 49 -3.81 20.73 -0.15
N LEU A 50 -4.94 20.54 -0.83
CA LEU A 50 -5.20 19.33 -1.62
C LEU A 50 -4.25 19.23 -2.82
N VAL A 51 -3.97 20.34 -3.50
CA VAL A 51 -2.99 20.35 -4.60
C VAL A 51 -1.60 19.99 -4.09
N VAL A 52 -1.17 20.57 -2.96
CA VAL A 52 0.11 20.23 -2.33
C VAL A 52 0.14 18.74 -1.93
N SER A 53 -0.95 18.19 -1.38
CA SER A 53 -1.08 16.77 -1.05
C SER A 53 -0.88 15.87 -2.28
N VAL A 54 -1.47 16.23 -3.42
CA VAL A 54 -1.28 15.50 -4.69
C VAL A 54 0.18 15.54 -5.14
N LEU A 55 0.85 16.69 -5.04
CA LEU A 55 2.27 16.82 -5.38
C LEU A 55 3.14 15.95 -4.46
N PHE A 56 2.84 15.91 -3.16
CA PHE A 56 3.50 15.01 -2.21
C PHE A 56 3.28 13.53 -2.59
N LEU A 57 2.07 13.15 -2.99
CA LEU A 57 1.78 11.76 -3.42
C LEU A 57 2.58 11.37 -4.67
N ILE A 58 2.73 12.26 -5.64
CA ILE A 58 3.56 12.05 -6.83
C ILE A 58 5.05 11.87 -6.42
N PHE A 59 5.51 12.72 -5.49
CA PHE A 59 6.86 12.62 -4.93
C PHE A 59 7.08 11.30 -4.15
N ILE A 60 6.08 10.83 -3.40
CA ILE A 60 6.14 9.55 -2.69
C ILE A 60 6.34 8.39 -3.68
N ILE A 61 5.67 8.37 -4.84
CA ILE A 61 5.90 7.34 -5.86
C ILE A 61 7.33 7.39 -6.39
N PHE A 62 7.91 8.56 -6.53
CA PHE A 62 9.32 8.70 -6.90
C PHE A 62 10.24 8.11 -5.82
N LEU A 63 10.03 8.41 -4.54
CA LEU A 63 10.77 7.81 -3.42
C LEU A 63 10.63 6.27 -3.39
N ARG A 64 9.42 5.76 -3.62
CA ARG A 64 9.15 4.32 -3.72
C ARG A 64 9.93 3.69 -4.88
N SER A 65 10.05 4.39 -5.99
CA SER A 65 10.79 3.90 -7.16
C SER A 65 12.31 3.84 -6.90
N ILE A 66 12.86 4.83 -6.19
CA ILE A 66 14.25 4.80 -5.74
C ILE A 66 14.48 3.65 -4.77
N ARG A 67 13.60 3.51 -3.76
CA ARG A 67 13.68 2.41 -2.81
C ARG A 67 13.62 1.06 -3.53
N TRP A 68 12.71 0.91 -4.49
CA TRP A 68 12.55 -0.34 -5.24
C TRP A 68 13.79 -0.67 -6.07
N ARG A 69 14.51 0.32 -6.60
CA ARG A 69 15.77 0.11 -7.30
C ARG A 69 16.81 -0.61 -6.43
N PHE A 70 16.88 -0.30 -5.13
CA PHE A 70 17.82 -0.98 -4.21
C PHE A 70 17.52 -2.47 -4.01
N LEU A 71 16.33 -2.93 -4.40
CA LEU A 71 15.93 -4.32 -4.27
C LEU A 71 16.36 -5.19 -5.47
N PHE A 72 16.98 -4.61 -6.48
CA PHE A 72 17.46 -5.32 -7.66
C PHE A 72 19.00 -5.37 -7.70
N ILE A 73 19.56 -6.51 -8.13
CA ILE A 73 21.00 -6.66 -8.40
C ILE A 73 21.38 -5.88 -9.66
N LYS A 74 20.51 -5.97 -10.70
CA LYS A 74 20.71 -5.27 -11.96
C LYS A 74 20.32 -3.81 -11.82
N GLU A 75 21.08 -2.93 -12.45
CA GLU A 75 20.67 -1.54 -12.58
C GLU A 75 19.44 -1.42 -13.46
N ILE A 76 18.35 -0.91 -12.86
CA ILE A 76 17.11 -0.60 -13.56
C ILE A 76 16.92 0.90 -13.55
N ASN A 77 16.47 1.45 -14.66
CA ASN A 77 16.16 2.86 -14.76
C ASN A 77 15.00 3.22 -13.80
N VAL A 78 15.23 4.21 -12.94
CA VAL A 78 14.23 4.68 -11.94
C VAL A 78 12.94 5.13 -12.64
N ASN A 79 13.02 5.68 -13.85
CA ASN A 79 11.83 6.09 -14.61
C ASN A 79 10.95 4.88 -15.00
N ASP A 80 11.54 3.74 -15.34
CA ASP A 80 10.77 2.53 -15.66
C ASP A 80 10.14 1.94 -14.38
N LEU A 81 10.82 2.01 -13.25
CA LEU A 81 10.27 1.66 -11.93
C LEU A 81 9.12 2.60 -11.55
N TYR A 82 9.26 3.89 -11.78
CA TYR A 82 8.23 4.89 -11.52
C TYR A 82 6.95 4.64 -12.32
N LYS A 83 7.09 4.40 -13.63
CA LYS A 83 5.96 4.02 -14.48
C LYS A 83 5.32 2.72 -14.03
N SER A 84 6.14 1.72 -13.69
CA SER A 84 5.68 0.44 -13.18
C SER A 84 4.88 0.59 -11.88
N GLN A 85 5.33 1.44 -10.94
CA GLN A 85 4.61 1.75 -9.71
C GLN A 85 3.24 2.36 -10.02
N LEU A 86 3.17 3.38 -10.87
CA LEU A 86 1.91 4.04 -11.23
C LEU A 86 0.93 3.10 -11.94
N ILE A 87 1.41 2.26 -12.87
CA ILE A 87 0.61 1.24 -13.53
C ILE A 87 0.08 0.22 -12.50
N GLY A 88 0.90 -0.16 -11.52
CA GLY A 88 0.51 -1.04 -10.42
C GLY A 88 -0.57 -0.43 -9.54
N TYR A 89 -0.43 0.83 -9.14
CA TYR A 89 -1.45 1.54 -8.32
C TYR A 89 -2.77 1.69 -9.07
N MET A 90 -2.72 2.12 -10.34
CA MET A 90 -3.91 2.16 -11.20
C MET A 90 -4.56 0.78 -11.30
N GLY A 91 -3.76 -0.28 -11.51
CA GLY A 91 -4.26 -1.65 -11.54
C GLY A 91 -4.95 -2.06 -10.24
N ASN A 92 -4.41 -1.70 -9.07
CA ASN A 92 -5.02 -1.97 -7.76
C ASN A 92 -6.32 -1.17 -7.54
N ASN A 93 -6.43 0.01 -8.14
CA ASN A 93 -7.62 0.84 -8.07
C ASN A 93 -8.78 0.32 -8.95
N ILE A 94 -8.46 -0.35 -10.07
CA ILE A 94 -9.47 -0.77 -11.05
C ILE A 94 -9.72 -2.29 -10.99
N LEU A 95 -8.66 -3.09 -10.77
CA LEU A 95 -8.76 -4.55 -10.81
C LEU A 95 -9.04 -5.13 -9.42
N PRO A 96 -9.83 -6.20 -9.35
CA PRO A 96 -10.08 -6.89 -8.07
C PRO A 96 -8.81 -7.61 -7.57
N LEU A 97 -8.81 -7.96 -6.28
CA LEU A 97 -7.79 -8.80 -5.63
C LEU A 97 -6.36 -8.25 -5.77
N ARG A 98 -6.19 -6.94 -5.94
CA ARG A 98 -4.88 -6.27 -6.10
C ARG A 98 -4.02 -6.83 -7.24
N LEU A 99 -4.66 -7.17 -8.34
CA LEU A 99 -3.96 -7.63 -9.54
C LEU A 99 -3.00 -6.59 -10.15
N GLY A 100 -3.05 -5.35 -9.70
CA GLY A 100 -2.09 -4.31 -10.09
C GLY A 100 -0.64 -4.66 -9.74
N GLU A 101 -0.40 -5.45 -8.68
CA GLU A 101 0.96 -5.91 -8.36
C GLU A 101 1.50 -6.88 -9.44
N LEU A 102 0.64 -7.70 -10.02
CA LEU A 102 1.00 -8.57 -11.13
C LEU A 102 1.20 -7.76 -12.43
N LEU A 103 0.35 -6.76 -12.66
CA LEU A 103 0.48 -5.86 -13.80
C LEU A 103 1.78 -5.06 -13.75
N LYS A 104 2.16 -4.57 -12.57
CA LYS A 104 3.43 -3.93 -12.27
C LYS A 104 4.61 -4.84 -12.61
N ALA A 105 4.56 -6.10 -12.16
CA ALA A 105 5.62 -7.07 -12.41
C ALA A 105 5.74 -7.41 -13.90
N TYR A 106 4.61 -7.59 -14.58
CA TYR A 106 4.58 -7.86 -16.00
C TYR A 106 5.15 -6.72 -16.85
N TYR A 107 4.75 -5.47 -16.55
CA TYR A 107 5.30 -4.29 -17.22
C TYR A 107 6.83 -4.23 -17.07
N LEU A 108 7.34 -4.43 -15.87
CA LEU A 108 8.78 -4.33 -15.61
C LEU A 108 9.56 -5.49 -16.25
N GLU A 109 9.03 -6.71 -16.27
CA GLU A 109 9.60 -7.86 -16.99
C GLU A 109 9.83 -7.51 -18.47
N LYS A 110 8.78 -7.02 -19.14
CA LYS A 110 8.86 -6.67 -20.56
C LYS A 110 9.84 -5.53 -20.84
N LYS A 111 9.96 -4.57 -19.91
CA LYS A 111 10.79 -3.39 -20.09
C LYS A 111 12.26 -3.64 -19.76
N SER A 112 12.56 -4.38 -18.70
CA SER A 112 13.91 -4.55 -18.15
C SER A 112 14.55 -5.90 -18.48
N LYS A 113 13.82 -6.82 -19.12
CA LYS A 113 14.26 -8.20 -19.42
C LYS A 113 14.70 -8.96 -18.15
N ILE A 114 14.05 -8.71 -17.04
CA ILE A 114 14.19 -9.43 -15.76
C ILE A 114 13.03 -10.39 -15.64
N SER A 115 13.26 -11.59 -15.09
CA SER A 115 12.18 -12.57 -14.89
C SER A 115 11.05 -11.98 -14.07
N LYS A 116 9.79 -12.17 -14.51
CA LYS A 116 8.60 -11.73 -13.73
C LYS A 116 8.57 -12.30 -12.32
N TYR A 117 9.11 -13.49 -12.10
CA TYR A 117 9.16 -14.11 -10.78
C TYR A 117 10.17 -13.43 -9.86
N GLU A 118 11.32 -13.00 -10.41
CA GLU A 118 12.28 -12.15 -9.67
C GLU A 118 11.63 -10.81 -9.30
N VAL A 119 10.92 -10.18 -10.23
CA VAL A 119 10.18 -8.95 -9.95
C VAL A 119 9.10 -9.15 -8.87
N ILE A 120 8.34 -10.25 -8.93
CA ILE A 120 7.36 -10.60 -7.88
C ILE A 120 8.04 -10.76 -6.52
N GLY A 121 9.22 -11.40 -6.47
CA GLY A 121 10.02 -11.51 -5.24
C GLY A 121 10.35 -10.14 -4.64
N THR A 122 10.78 -9.18 -5.47
CA THR A 122 11.05 -7.81 -5.00
C THR A 122 9.78 -7.07 -4.58
N VAL A 123 8.63 -7.31 -5.23
CA VAL A 123 7.33 -6.75 -4.84
C VAL A 123 6.89 -7.25 -3.47
N ILE A 124 7.06 -8.54 -3.19
CA ILE A 124 6.78 -9.11 -1.85
C ILE A 124 7.68 -8.43 -0.80
N LEU A 125 8.97 -8.26 -1.12
CA LEU A 125 9.91 -7.59 -0.24
C LEU A 125 9.55 -6.12 0.00
N GLU A 126 9.04 -5.42 -1.01
CA GLU A 126 8.49 -4.07 -0.83
C GLU A 126 7.37 -4.04 0.22
N ARG A 127 6.45 -5.02 0.21
CA ARG A 127 5.37 -5.12 1.21
C ARG A 127 5.91 -5.35 2.62
N VAL A 128 6.93 -6.17 2.74
CA VAL A 128 7.61 -6.40 4.02
C VAL A 128 8.28 -5.11 4.53
N LEU A 129 8.97 -4.37 3.66
CA LEU A 129 9.59 -3.09 4.01
C LEU A 129 8.53 -2.01 4.32
N ASP A 130 7.39 -2.01 3.63
CA ASP A 130 6.26 -1.12 3.95
C ASP A 130 5.75 -1.40 5.36
N LEU A 131 5.53 -2.66 5.72
CA LEU A 131 5.08 -3.04 7.06
C LEU A 131 6.10 -2.64 8.14
N ILE A 132 7.39 -2.90 7.91
CA ILE A 132 8.45 -2.49 8.84
C ILE A 132 8.46 -0.96 9.02
N GLY A 133 8.43 -0.21 7.92
CA GLY A 133 8.44 1.24 7.96
C GLY A 133 7.23 1.83 8.71
N LEU A 134 6.05 1.28 8.46
CA LEU A 134 4.81 1.67 9.16
C LEU A 134 4.88 1.40 10.65
N VAL A 135 5.31 0.20 11.04
CA VAL A 135 5.41 -0.19 12.46
C VAL A 135 6.50 0.59 13.17
N LEU A 136 7.64 0.85 12.53
CA LEU A 136 8.70 1.69 13.11
C LEU A 136 8.22 3.13 13.31
N LEU A 137 7.53 3.73 12.34
CA LEU A 137 6.95 5.07 12.49
C LEU A 137 5.98 5.11 13.67
N PHE A 138 5.06 4.15 13.73
CA PHE A 138 4.11 4.03 14.82
C PHE A 138 4.81 3.88 16.18
N PHE A 139 5.81 3.00 16.27
CA PHE A 139 6.60 2.80 17.47
C PHE A 139 7.29 4.07 17.96
N ILE A 140 7.95 4.80 17.05
CA ILE A 140 8.62 6.05 17.39
C ILE A 140 7.62 7.06 17.98
N LEU A 141 6.45 7.20 17.37
CA LEU A 141 5.46 8.19 17.78
C LEU A 141 4.72 7.82 19.07
N VAL A 142 4.40 6.55 19.27
CA VAL A 142 3.74 6.07 20.50
C VAL A 142 4.63 6.26 21.71
N ASN A 143 5.94 6.02 21.61
CA ASN A 143 6.86 6.22 22.73
C ASN A 143 7.04 7.70 23.10
N PHE A 144 6.75 8.63 22.20
CA PHE A 144 6.91 10.07 22.48
C PHE A 144 5.67 10.74 23.06
N SER A 145 4.43 10.18 22.93
CA SER A 145 3.24 10.98 23.24
C SER A 145 1.94 10.21 23.61
N PHE A 146 1.87 8.88 23.61
CA PHE A 146 0.57 8.20 23.52
C PHE A 146 0.28 7.08 24.52
N PHE A 147 1.08 6.90 25.56
CA PHE A 147 0.89 5.81 26.53
C PHE A 147 -0.46 5.85 27.27
N GLU A 148 -1.14 7.00 27.32
CA GLU A 148 -2.41 7.15 28.05
C GLU A 148 -3.67 6.79 27.24
N LEU A 149 -3.59 6.71 25.89
CA LEU A 149 -4.76 6.54 25.02
C LEU A 149 -4.90 5.15 24.39
N ILE A 150 -3.89 4.30 24.50
CA ILE A 150 -3.92 2.98 23.86
C ILE A 150 -3.76 1.90 24.91
N ASP A 151 -4.76 1.03 25.03
CA ASP A 151 -4.68 -0.17 25.88
C ASP A 151 -3.42 -0.98 25.62
N SER A 152 -2.77 -1.43 26.69
CA SER A 152 -1.53 -2.22 26.63
C SER A 152 -1.61 -3.46 25.73
N ILE A 153 -2.82 -3.97 25.51
CA ILE A 153 -3.05 -5.13 24.64
C ILE A 153 -2.76 -4.81 23.16
N TYR A 154 -3.16 -3.63 22.67
CA TYR A 154 -2.87 -3.21 21.28
C TYR A 154 -1.38 -2.98 21.07
N ILE A 155 -0.71 -2.40 22.07
CA ILE A 155 0.74 -2.21 22.05
C ILE A 155 1.43 -3.58 21.96
N THR A 156 1.00 -4.55 22.74
CA THR A 156 1.55 -5.91 22.72
C THR A 156 1.34 -6.61 21.37
N ILE A 157 0.17 -6.44 20.75
CA ILE A 157 -0.12 -6.98 19.40
C ILE A 157 0.83 -6.37 18.37
N ILE A 158 1.04 -5.05 18.40
CA ILE A 158 1.92 -4.35 17.46
C ILE A 158 3.38 -4.81 17.62
N TYR A 159 3.87 -4.94 18.86
CA TYR A 159 5.20 -5.50 19.10
C TYR A 159 5.32 -6.94 18.62
N SER A 160 4.29 -7.75 18.81
CA SER A 160 4.28 -9.14 18.34
C SER A 160 4.37 -9.21 16.80
N ILE A 161 3.64 -8.35 16.09
CA ILE A 161 3.71 -8.24 14.62
C ILE A 161 5.12 -7.79 14.18
N LEU A 162 5.71 -6.80 14.86
CA LEU A 162 7.07 -6.33 14.56
C LEU A 162 8.10 -7.44 14.74
N ILE A 163 8.06 -8.14 15.88
CA ILE A 163 8.98 -9.24 16.17
C ILE A 163 8.81 -10.35 15.14
N PHE A 164 7.57 -10.73 14.82
CA PHE A 164 7.28 -11.76 13.83
C PHE A 164 7.79 -11.39 12.43
N THR A 165 7.61 -10.13 12.00
CA THR A 165 8.11 -9.67 10.70
C THR A 165 9.64 -9.63 10.65
N LEU A 166 10.30 -9.12 11.68
CA LEU A 166 11.77 -9.12 11.78
C LEU A 166 12.33 -10.54 11.83
N ALA A 167 11.69 -11.44 12.59
CA ALA A 167 12.08 -12.85 12.67
C ALA A 167 11.91 -13.54 11.31
N SER A 168 10.82 -13.30 10.57
CA SER A 168 10.59 -13.88 9.25
C SER A 168 11.65 -13.45 8.23
N ILE A 169 12.09 -12.19 8.27
CA ILE A 169 13.18 -11.67 7.45
C ILE A 169 14.51 -12.33 7.82
N PHE A 170 14.80 -12.41 9.11
CA PHE A 170 16.04 -13.03 9.60
C PHE A 170 16.11 -14.52 9.24
N ILE A 171 14.99 -15.25 9.37
CA ILE A 171 14.88 -16.64 8.96
C ILE A 171 15.07 -16.79 7.44
N SER A 172 14.42 -15.95 6.65
CA SER A 172 14.55 -15.93 5.18
C SER A 172 15.99 -15.67 4.75
N TYR A 173 16.67 -14.70 5.39
CA TYR A 173 18.08 -14.41 5.15
C TYR A 173 18.99 -15.59 5.51
N LYS A 174 18.73 -16.27 6.65
CA LYS A 174 19.52 -17.43 7.11
C LYS A 174 19.31 -18.67 6.25
N LEU A 175 18.08 -18.92 5.80
CA LEU A 175 17.74 -20.05 4.92
C LEU A 175 18.39 -19.87 3.54
N ASN A 176 18.47 -18.66 3.05
CA ASN A 176 19.01 -18.36 1.75
C ASN A 176 20.54 -18.57 1.63
N LYS A 177 21.28 -18.40 2.73
CA LYS A 177 22.71 -18.77 2.77
C LYS A 177 22.99 -20.25 2.52
N LYS A 178 22.00 -21.12 2.66
CA LYS A 178 22.22 -22.58 2.74
C LYS A 178 21.86 -23.41 1.53
N LYS A 179 20.92 -23.01 0.62
CA LYS A 179 20.60 -23.87 -0.55
C LYS A 179 19.84 -23.12 -1.66
N LYS A 180 20.43 -23.06 -2.87
CA LYS A 180 19.61 -23.14 -4.10
C LYS A 180 18.98 -24.54 -4.09
N PHE A 181 17.66 -24.60 -4.07
CA PHE A 181 16.96 -25.88 -4.17
C PHE A 181 17.31 -26.51 -5.52
N LYS A 182 18.08 -27.61 -5.49
CA LYS A 182 18.44 -28.38 -6.69
C LYS A 182 17.25 -29.23 -7.09
N GLY A 183 16.55 -28.84 -8.14
CA GLY A 183 15.48 -29.62 -8.76
C GLY A 183 15.12 -29.05 -10.13
N LYS A 184 14.77 -29.93 -11.07
CA LYS A 184 14.35 -29.57 -12.44
C LYS A 184 12.85 -29.22 -12.55
N ASN A 185 12.11 -29.20 -11.44
CA ASN A 185 10.67 -28.89 -11.45
C ASN A 185 10.44 -27.39 -11.62
N ASN A 186 9.57 -27.01 -12.56
CA ASN A 186 9.19 -25.62 -12.83
C ASN A 186 8.77 -24.86 -11.57
N ILE A 187 8.11 -25.49 -10.60
CA ILE A 187 7.71 -24.91 -9.31
C ILE A 187 8.94 -24.53 -8.48
N LEU A 188 9.98 -25.37 -8.44
CA LEU A 188 11.22 -25.09 -7.72
C LEU A 188 12.03 -23.96 -8.39
N LEU A 189 11.99 -23.84 -9.71
CA LEU A 189 12.61 -22.72 -10.43
C LEU A 189 11.93 -21.42 -10.08
N ILE A 190 10.58 -21.37 -10.12
CA ILE A 190 9.79 -20.21 -9.71
C ILE A 190 10.10 -19.81 -8.27
N PHE A 191 10.15 -20.80 -7.36
CA PHE A 191 10.46 -20.55 -5.95
C PHE A 191 11.89 -20.02 -5.75
N ASN A 192 12.87 -20.54 -6.49
CA ASN A 192 14.23 -20.02 -6.48
C ASN A 192 14.31 -18.59 -7.01
N ASP A 193 13.58 -18.25 -8.06
CA ASP A 193 13.54 -16.91 -8.61
C ASP A 193 12.90 -15.91 -7.63
N VAL A 194 11.82 -16.29 -6.96
CA VAL A 194 11.20 -15.47 -5.89
C VAL A 194 12.18 -15.28 -4.72
N ILE A 195 12.87 -16.35 -4.30
CA ILE A 195 13.88 -16.26 -3.24
C ILE A 195 15.07 -15.43 -3.71
N SER A 196 15.50 -15.51 -4.97
CA SER A 196 16.60 -14.68 -5.47
C SER A 196 16.28 -13.19 -5.39
N GLY A 197 15.03 -12.79 -5.68
CA GLY A 197 14.57 -11.43 -5.45
C GLY A 197 14.67 -10.97 -3.99
N PHE A 198 14.46 -11.91 -3.03
CA PHE A 198 14.65 -11.63 -1.60
C PHE A 198 16.11 -11.56 -1.16
N SER A 199 16.99 -12.35 -1.80
CA SER A 199 18.39 -12.52 -1.39
C SER A 199 19.35 -11.57 -2.06
N SER A 200 18.87 -10.83 -3.02
CA SER A 200 19.69 -9.94 -3.86
C SER A 200 20.17 -8.67 -3.17
N ILE A 201 19.66 -8.38 -1.96
CA ILE A 201 19.95 -7.13 -1.28
C ILE A 201 21.25 -7.23 -0.51
N ASP A 202 22.18 -6.36 -0.83
CA ASP A 202 23.35 -6.06 -0.02
C ASP A 202 22.95 -5.36 1.28
N LYS A 203 23.75 -5.50 2.35
CA LYS A 203 23.44 -4.90 3.67
C LYS A 203 23.26 -3.40 3.61
N SER A 204 24.07 -2.69 2.80
CA SER A 204 23.95 -1.24 2.63
C SER A 204 22.62 -0.86 1.96
N ASN A 205 22.23 -1.55 0.90
CA ASN A 205 20.97 -1.34 0.19
C ASN A 205 19.76 -1.68 1.06
N PHE A 206 19.88 -2.68 1.95
CA PHE A 206 18.83 -3.01 2.90
C PHE A 206 18.60 -1.89 3.92
N LEU A 207 19.68 -1.35 4.50
CA LEU A 207 19.60 -0.22 5.44
C LEU A 207 18.99 1.02 4.77
N LEU A 208 19.47 1.36 3.57
CA LEU A 208 18.90 2.45 2.77
C LEU A 208 17.42 2.22 2.48
N SER A 209 17.02 1.00 2.14
CA SER A 209 15.61 0.67 1.91
C SER A 209 14.73 0.87 3.15
N ILE A 210 15.23 0.61 4.36
CA ILE A 210 14.53 0.90 5.62
C ILE A 210 14.41 2.42 5.83
N LEU A 211 15.49 3.17 5.63
CA LEU A 211 15.46 4.64 5.75
C LEU A 211 14.46 5.27 4.77
N TYR A 212 14.47 4.82 3.51
CA TYR A 212 13.46 5.25 2.54
C TYR A 212 12.04 4.84 2.93
N SER A 213 11.83 3.67 3.57
CA SER A 213 10.52 3.26 4.05
C SER A 213 10.00 4.19 5.13
N ILE A 214 10.83 4.58 6.08
CA ILE A 214 10.46 5.56 7.12
C ILE A 214 10.12 6.91 6.47
N LEU A 215 10.96 7.40 5.54
CA LEU A 215 10.71 8.66 4.84
C LEU A 215 9.40 8.64 4.04
N ILE A 216 9.11 7.53 3.36
CA ILE A 216 7.85 7.32 2.63
C ILE A 216 6.65 7.40 3.58
N TRP A 217 6.70 6.74 4.74
CA TRP A 217 5.60 6.74 5.70
C TRP A 217 5.41 8.10 6.39
N ILE A 218 6.50 8.81 6.71
CA ILE A 218 6.43 10.21 7.18
C ILE A 218 5.77 11.08 6.11
N SER A 219 6.15 10.91 4.84
CA SER A 219 5.55 11.69 3.74
C SER A 219 4.05 11.39 3.57
N TYR A 220 3.60 10.14 3.77
CA TYR A 220 2.17 9.83 3.80
C TYR A 220 1.46 10.47 5.00
N ALA A 221 2.10 10.53 6.18
CA ALA A 221 1.53 11.23 7.33
C ALA A 221 1.37 12.73 7.07
N VAL A 222 2.34 13.35 6.38
CA VAL A 222 2.23 14.74 5.93
C VAL A 222 1.05 14.93 4.98
N VAL A 223 0.78 13.98 4.06
CA VAL A 223 -0.40 14.04 3.19
C VAL A 223 -1.69 14.02 4.00
N VAL A 224 -1.82 13.13 4.99
CA VAL A 224 -3.00 13.10 5.87
C VAL A 224 -3.15 14.41 6.62
N PHE A 225 -2.04 14.96 7.14
CA PHE A 225 -2.01 16.24 7.83
C PHE A 225 -2.44 17.40 6.92
N LEU A 226 -1.96 17.47 5.67
CA LEU A 226 -2.37 18.50 4.72
C LEU A 226 -3.87 18.38 4.36
N VAL A 227 -4.40 17.17 4.24
CA VAL A 227 -5.82 16.96 3.94
C VAL A 227 -6.69 17.38 5.13
N GLN A 228 -6.29 17.09 6.38
CA GLN A 228 -7.03 17.56 7.55
C GLN A 228 -6.99 19.10 7.68
N GLU A 229 -5.83 19.73 7.40
CA GLU A 229 -5.72 21.19 7.33
C GLU A 229 -6.65 21.79 6.27
N SER A 230 -6.79 21.11 5.12
CA SER A 230 -7.70 21.55 4.07
C SER A 230 -9.18 21.60 4.53
N MET A 231 -9.53 20.79 5.52
CA MET A 231 -10.89 20.65 6.03
C MET A 231 -11.09 21.22 7.44
N TYR A 232 -10.06 21.80 8.03
CA TYR A 232 -10.10 22.44 9.36
C TYR A 232 -10.54 21.50 10.48
N LEU A 233 -10.02 20.24 10.50
CA LEU A 233 -10.42 19.23 11.48
C LEU A 233 -9.67 19.30 12.81
N ASP A 234 -8.68 20.17 12.93
CA ASP A 234 -7.85 20.36 14.15
C ASP A 234 -7.18 19.08 14.67
N LEU A 235 -6.86 18.13 13.77
CA LEU A 235 -6.11 16.93 14.13
C LEU A 235 -4.63 17.29 14.33
N ASN A 236 -4.06 16.86 15.45
CA ASN A 236 -2.61 16.93 15.60
C ASN A 236 -1.89 15.89 14.72
N PHE A 237 -0.58 16.07 14.50
CA PHE A 237 0.19 15.20 13.60
C PHE A 237 0.15 13.72 14.03
N ILE A 238 0.09 13.43 15.32
CA ILE A 238 0.04 12.06 15.84
C ILE A 238 -1.31 11.39 15.52
N GLN A 239 -2.40 12.13 15.65
CA GLN A 239 -3.73 11.66 15.23
C GLN A 239 -3.76 11.36 13.73
N CYS A 240 -3.12 12.19 12.90
CA CYS A 240 -2.96 11.92 11.46
C CYS A 240 -2.18 10.62 11.20
N VAL A 241 -1.14 10.34 11.97
CA VAL A 241 -0.40 9.06 11.88
C VAL A 241 -1.25 7.88 12.31
N LEU A 242 -2.13 8.04 13.32
CA LEU A 242 -3.06 6.98 13.71
C LEU A 242 -4.10 6.70 12.60
N VAL A 243 -4.64 7.74 11.96
CA VAL A 243 -5.51 7.59 10.78
C VAL A 243 -4.79 6.81 9.68
N LEU A 244 -3.53 7.20 9.37
CA LEU A 244 -2.71 6.51 8.39
C LEU A 244 -2.45 5.06 8.77
N PHE A 245 -2.11 4.80 10.03
CA PHE A 245 -1.78 3.47 10.54
C PHE A 245 -2.99 2.52 10.46
N ILE A 246 -4.13 2.92 11.02
CA ILE A 246 -5.34 2.09 11.04
C ILE A 246 -5.86 1.85 9.62
N SER A 247 -5.94 2.89 8.78
CA SER A 247 -6.36 2.74 7.40
C SER A 247 -5.42 1.81 6.61
N SER A 248 -4.10 1.93 6.81
CA SER A 248 -3.11 1.07 6.13
C SER A 248 -3.23 -0.40 6.52
N ILE A 249 -3.52 -0.72 7.78
CA ILE A 249 -3.77 -2.09 8.23
C ILE A 249 -5.06 -2.64 7.61
N VAL A 250 -6.14 -1.87 7.64
CA VAL A 250 -7.42 -2.28 7.05
C VAL A 250 -7.28 -2.51 5.54
N LEU A 251 -6.46 -1.70 4.86
CA LEU A 251 -6.15 -1.91 3.46
C LEU A 251 -5.46 -3.25 3.15
N MET A 252 -4.88 -3.96 4.13
CA MET A 252 -4.32 -5.30 3.90
C MET A 252 -5.41 -6.36 3.70
N VAL A 253 -6.63 -6.10 4.15
CA VAL A 253 -7.78 -7.00 3.97
C VAL A 253 -8.26 -6.94 2.52
N PRO A 254 -8.55 -8.10 1.89
CA PRO A 254 -9.16 -8.12 0.56
C PRO A 254 -10.48 -7.37 0.54
N SER A 255 -10.60 -6.41 -0.36
CA SER A 255 -11.77 -5.52 -0.47
C SER A 255 -12.11 -5.27 -1.94
N MET A 256 -13.11 -4.45 -2.21
CA MET A 256 -13.46 -4.02 -3.57
C MET A 256 -12.28 -3.31 -4.26
N PRO A 257 -12.30 -3.25 -5.61
CA PRO A 257 -11.34 -2.44 -6.35
C PRO A 257 -11.25 -1.02 -5.78
N GLY A 258 -10.04 -0.51 -5.67
CA GLY A 258 -9.77 0.79 -5.07
C GLY A 258 -9.98 0.87 -3.56
N ASN A 259 -10.27 -0.26 -2.88
CA ASN A 259 -10.55 -0.32 -1.45
C ASN A 259 -11.75 0.55 -1.01
N ILE A 260 -12.69 0.80 -1.93
CA ILE A 260 -13.90 1.59 -1.66
C ILE A 260 -14.70 0.93 -0.54
N GLY A 261 -15.12 1.72 0.43
CA GLY A 261 -15.83 1.30 1.63
C GLY A 261 -14.90 0.93 2.78
N THR A 262 -13.90 0.09 2.55
CA THR A 262 -12.96 -0.31 3.62
C THR A 262 -12.04 0.82 4.05
N PHE A 263 -11.57 1.64 3.12
CA PHE A 263 -10.77 2.81 3.44
C PHE A 263 -11.57 3.85 4.21
N GLU A 264 -12.74 4.23 3.69
CA GLU A 264 -13.61 5.21 4.34
C GLU A 264 -14.05 4.72 5.72
N GLY A 265 -14.41 3.44 5.85
CA GLY A 265 -14.79 2.85 7.13
C GLY A 265 -13.67 2.91 8.17
N ALA A 266 -12.42 2.65 7.76
CA ALA A 266 -11.26 2.73 8.64
C ALA A 266 -10.97 4.17 9.09
N VAL A 267 -11.06 5.13 8.17
CA VAL A 267 -10.84 6.56 8.48
C VAL A 267 -11.92 7.08 9.42
N VAL A 268 -13.20 6.85 9.10
CA VAL A 268 -14.34 7.28 9.95
C VAL A 268 -14.24 6.63 11.34
N TYR A 269 -13.94 5.33 11.42
CA TYR A 269 -13.73 4.65 12.70
C TYR A 269 -12.64 5.34 13.54
N THR A 270 -11.52 5.70 12.91
CA THR A 270 -10.41 6.36 13.63
C THR A 270 -10.79 7.75 14.12
N LEU A 271 -11.54 8.51 13.31
CA LEU A 271 -12.03 9.84 13.72
C LEU A 271 -13.01 9.76 14.90
N LEU A 272 -13.87 8.73 14.93
CA LEU A 272 -14.76 8.48 16.06
C LEU A 272 -14.00 8.20 17.37
N LEU A 273 -12.82 7.57 17.31
CA LEU A 273 -11.96 7.39 18.49
C LEU A 273 -11.46 8.74 19.06
N PHE A 274 -11.43 9.79 18.24
CA PHE A 274 -11.06 11.15 18.65
C PHE A 274 -12.29 12.01 19.01
N GLY A 275 -13.49 11.41 19.04
CA GLY A 275 -14.73 12.14 19.33
C GLY A 275 -15.22 13.01 18.17
N ILE A 276 -14.71 12.77 16.96
CA ILE A 276 -15.08 13.53 15.76
C ILE A 276 -16.16 12.73 15.02
N GLU A 277 -17.39 13.22 15.08
CA GLU A 277 -18.54 12.63 14.39
C GLU A 277 -18.75 13.27 13.01
N ASP A 278 -19.54 12.60 12.15
CA ASP A 278 -19.99 13.09 10.82
C ASP A 278 -18.89 13.48 9.81
N ASN A 279 -17.75 12.77 9.80
CA ASN A 279 -16.59 13.11 8.96
C ASN A 279 -16.36 12.19 7.75
N PHE A 280 -17.44 11.70 7.14
CA PHE A 280 -17.33 10.99 5.85
C PHE A 280 -16.68 11.86 4.76
N GLY A 281 -16.87 13.18 4.79
CA GLY A 281 -16.27 14.13 3.87
C GLY A 281 -14.73 14.07 3.87
N PHE A 282 -14.12 14.00 5.05
CA PHE A 282 -12.67 13.84 5.17
C PHE A 282 -12.17 12.50 4.62
N ALA A 283 -12.85 11.41 4.97
CA ALA A 283 -12.50 10.08 4.47
C ALA A 283 -12.57 10.03 2.93
N PHE A 284 -13.61 10.62 2.36
CA PHE A 284 -13.81 10.72 0.91
C PHE A 284 -12.72 11.55 0.24
N ILE A 285 -12.39 12.75 0.75
CA ILE A 285 -11.33 13.60 0.16
C ILE A 285 -9.99 12.92 0.28
N LEU A 286 -9.65 12.36 1.45
CA LEU A 286 -8.37 11.67 1.66
C LEU A 286 -8.21 10.49 0.69
N HIS A 287 -9.29 9.75 0.42
CA HIS A 287 -9.28 8.69 -0.57
C HIS A 287 -9.14 9.26 -1.99
N ALA A 288 -9.94 10.24 -2.37
CA ALA A 288 -9.96 10.84 -3.70
C ALA A 288 -8.60 11.45 -4.08
N VAL A 289 -7.91 12.11 -3.14
CA VAL A 289 -6.58 12.71 -3.32
C VAL A 289 -5.53 11.67 -3.74
N SER A 290 -5.63 10.44 -3.26
CA SER A 290 -4.73 9.35 -3.66
C SER A 290 -5.26 8.56 -4.85
N PHE A 291 -6.54 8.23 -4.86
CA PHE A 291 -7.17 7.39 -5.86
C PHE A 291 -7.13 8.01 -7.27
N ILE A 292 -7.55 9.28 -7.39
CA ILE A 292 -7.70 9.94 -8.69
C ILE A 292 -6.35 10.15 -9.39
N PRO A 293 -5.33 10.78 -8.78
CA PRO A 293 -4.05 11.02 -9.45
C PRO A 293 -3.33 9.72 -9.84
N TYR A 294 -3.32 8.73 -8.96
CA TYR A 294 -2.65 7.46 -9.25
C TYR A 294 -3.33 6.71 -10.40
N THR A 295 -4.67 6.75 -10.44
CA THR A 295 -5.43 6.10 -11.52
C THR A 295 -5.17 6.80 -12.85
N LEU A 296 -5.25 8.13 -12.89
CA LEU A 296 -5.06 8.90 -14.11
C LEU A 296 -3.63 8.79 -14.66
N LEU A 297 -2.62 8.97 -13.79
CA LEU A 297 -1.22 8.86 -14.19
C LEU A 297 -0.85 7.44 -14.62
N GLY A 298 -1.34 6.42 -13.90
CA GLY A 298 -1.12 5.02 -14.26
C GLY A 298 -1.76 4.67 -15.60
N LEU A 299 -2.98 5.13 -15.85
CA LEU A 299 -3.68 4.96 -17.12
C LEU A 299 -2.95 5.68 -18.27
N TYR A 300 -2.49 6.91 -18.04
CA TYR A 300 -1.67 7.64 -19.02
C TYR A 300 -0.44 6.84 -19.45
N TYR A 301 0.33 6.31 -18.48
CA TYR A 301 1.51 5.51 -18.80
C TYR A 301 1.17 4.17 -19.44
N LEU A 302 0.08 3.51 -19.02
CA LEU A 302 -0.37 2.28 -19.65
C LEU A 302 -0.72 2.49 -21.14
N ILE A 303 -1.43 3.57 -21.46
CA ILE A 303 -1.79 3.90 -22.84
C ILE A 303 -0.55 4.29 -23.65
N LYS A 304 0.31 5.14 -23.08
CA LYS A 304 1.54 5.60 -23.75
C LYS A 304 2.49 4.45 -24.08
N GLU A 305 2.58 3.47 -23.21
CA GLU A 305 3.47 2.32 -23.34
C GLU A 305 2.73 1.04 -23.82
N ARG A 306 1.54 1.19 -24.41
CA ARG A 306 0.70 0.07 -24.88
C ARG A 306 1.41 -0.90 -25.83
N TYR A 307 2.45 -0.44 -26.54
CA TYR A 307 3.25 -1.27 -27.44
C TYR A 307 3.97 -2.41 -26.72
N ILE A 308 4.29 -2.24 -25.42
CA ILE A 308 4.91 -3.28 -24.59
C ILE A 308 3.99 -4.49 -24.43
N PHE A 309 2.66 -4.27 -24.45
CA PHE A 309 1.63 -5.28 -24.24
C PHE A 309 1.11 -5.87 -25.57
N LYS A 310 1.48 -5.32 -26.74
CA LYS A 310 0.97 -5.73 -28.06
C LYS A 310 1.81 -6.81 -28.76
N ASN A 311 3.00 -7.11 -28.29
CA ASN A 311 3.94 -8.02 -28.96
C ASN A 311 3.82 -9.47 -28.41
N GLU A 312 2.59 -9.99 -28.36
CA GLU A 312 2.29 -11.42 -28.20
C GLU A 312 1.46 -11.93 -29.36
#